data_58841f5159c27f7c503d815cd28df433
#
_entry.id   58841f5159c27f7c503d815cd28df433
#
_cell.length_a   1.000
_cell.length_b   1.000
_cell.length_c   1.000
_cell.angle_alpha   90.00
_cell.angle_beta   90.00
_cell.angle_gamma   90.00
#
_symmetry.space_group_name_H-M   'P 1'
#
loop_
_entity.id
_entity.type
_entity.pdbx_description
1 polymer ?
#
loop_
_entity_poly.entity_id
_entity_poly.type
_entity_poly.pdbx_seq_one_letter_code
_entity_poly.pdbx_strand_id
1 'polypeptide(L)'
;MRICLILEGSYPYVHGGVSTWMHQYIQNMPQHEFVLWVIGAKAKEKGQFVYQMLDNVVEVHEVFLDDALQLAPSKRLFDYRFSKEELDALRQLMETGRPDWEVLCRLYQDKQLNPVDFLQSESFLEMMVDMCQEQYAYNAFAEVLHTIRSMLLPVFYLLGQEVPQADVYHAISTGYSGILALLGQYRYDRPILLTEHGIYTREREEEIIRSNWVLPSMKDHWIKFFYMLSDIIYSRAQIISSLFTKARLTQIEIGCDPSRCRVVENGIDFQRFSSVPAKIPDGRVDIGAVVRLAPIKDIKTMLYAFYELSNRLDNVRLHIMGGVDDEEYAQECYDLVKQMQLDNVIFTGRVDIVTYMENLDFTILTSISEAQPLSVLESLASGRPCVTTDVGCCRELLEGGPGDDLGLAGYCVPPTYQKGLADAMELMCRSQEGRLKMGAIGRARVERYYQYDRMLKGYLAMYEEVEV
;
A
#
# COMPACT_ATOMS: atom_id res chain seq x y z
N MET A 1 -12.55 18.42 -14.59
CA MET A 1 -13.19 17.58 -13.56
C MET A 1 -12.53 17.84 -12.23
N ARG A 2 -13.30 17.88 -11.15
CA ARG A 2 -12.81 18.00 -9.77
C ARG A 2 -12.81 16.63 -9.12
N ILE A 3 -11.64 16.11 -8.80
CA ILE A 3 -11.42 14.73 -8.32
C ILE A 3 -11.02 14.76 -6.85
N CYS A 4 -11.78 14.07 -6.00
CA CYS A 4 -11.40 13.86 -4.60
C CYS A 4 -10.55 12.59 -4.48
N LEU A 5 -9.27 12.76 -4.19
CA LEU A 5 -8.36 11.66 -3.89
C LEU A 5 -8.42 11.33 -2.40
N ILE A 6 -8.82 10.10 -2.07
CA ILE A 6 -8.91 9.64 -0.69
C ILE A 6 -7.67 8.80 -0.37
N LEU A 7 -6.90 9.26 0.62
CA LEU A 7 -5.55 8.78 0.92
C LEU A 7 -5.46 8.33 2.37
N GLU A 8 -4.86 7.18 2.64
CA GLU A 8 -4.66 6.67 4.00
C GLU A 8 -3.17 6.48 4.30
N GLY A 9 -2.66 7.18 5.32
CA GLY A 9 -1.35 6.95 5.94
C GLY A 9 -0.09 7.26 5.11
N SER A 10 -0.20 7.93 3.94
CA SER A 10 0.93 8.11 3.03
C SER A 10 1.13 9.57 2.59
N TYR A 11 0.68 9.93 1.39
CA TYR A 11 0.77 11.29 0.85
C TYR A 11 -0.21 12.22 1.59
N PRO A 12 0.18 13.44 1.94
CA PRO A 12 1.45 14.12 1.66
C PRO A 12 2.48 14.10 2.82
N TYR A 13 2.35 13.23 3.82
CA TYR A 13 3.13 13.28 5.07
C TYR A 13 4.43 12.48 5.04
N VAL A 14 4.50 11.41 4.22
CA VAL A 14 5.60 10.47 4.25
C VAL A 14 6.20 10.29 2.85
N HIS A 15 7.54 10.31 2.77
CA HIS A 15 8.22 9.90 1.54
C HIS A 15 8.14 8.38 1.34
N GLY A 16 7.69 7.94 0.17
CA GLY A 16 7.56 6.51 -0.15
C GLY A 16 7.11 6.29 -1.60
N GLY A 17 7.05 5.03 -2.02
CA GLY A 17 6.67 4.67 -3.39
C GLY A 17 5.29 5.22 -3.79
N VAL A 18 4.26 4.94 -2.97
CA VAL A 18 2.89 5.43 -3.22
C VAL A 18 2.80 6.95 -3.15
N SER A 19 3.50 7.59 -2.19
CA SER A 19 3.50 9.06 -2.07
C SER A 19 4.18 9.73 -3.26
N THR A 20 5.31 9.20 -3.72
CA THR A 20 6.01 9.72 -4.91
C THR A 20 5.15 9.52 -6.17
N TRP A 21 4.55 8.34 -6.30
CA TRP A 21 3.61 8.04 -7.37
C TRP A 21 2.44 9.02 -7.38
N MET A 22 1.81 9.27 -6.22
CA MET A 22 0.68 10.19 -6.10
C MET A 22 1.07 11.63 -6.46
N HIS A 23 2.22 12.10 -5.99
CA HIS A 23 2.70 13.44 -6.33
C HIS A 23 2.90 13.61 -7.84
N GLN A 24 3.56 12.64 -8.49
CA GLN A 24 3.75 12.63 -9.94
C GLN A 24 2.42 12.49 -10.70
N TYR A 25 1.50 11.67 -10.19
CA TYR A 25 0.17 11.49 -10.74
C TYR A 25 -0.59 12.82 -10.83
N ILE A 26 -0.66 13.56 -9.73
CA ILE A 26 -1.31 14.89 -9.68
C ILE A 26 -0.59 15.88 -10.59
N GLN A 27 0.75 15.91 -10.55
CA GLN A 27 1.58 16.82 -11.34
C GLN A 27 1.35 16.66 -12.85
N ASN A 28 1.14 15.42 -13.31
CA ASN A 28 0.99 15.11 -14.73
C ASN A 28 -0.48 15.08 -15.21
N MET A 29 -1.41 15.53 -14.37
CA MET A 29 -2.82 15.74 -14.74
C MET A 29 -3.27 17.19 -14.48
N PRO A 30 -2.62 18.20 -15.10
CA PRO A 30 -2.93 19.62 -14.84
C PRO A 30 -4.31 20.05 -15.34
N GLN A 31 -4.98 19.24 -16.16
CA GLN A 31 -6.34 19.48 -16.65
C GLN A 31 -7.44 19.18 -15.62
N HIS A 32 -7.09 18.55 -14.47
CA HIS A 32 -8.01 18.25 -13.38
C HIS A 32 -7.67 19.07 -12.14
N GLU A 33 -8.70 19.40 -11.36
CA GLU A 33 -8.56 19.92 -10.00
C GLU A 33 -8.62 18.76 -9.01
N PHE A 34 -7.72 18.75 -8.04
CA PHE A 34 -7.68 17.71 -7.03
C PHE A 34 -8.04 18.25 -5.65
N VAL A 35 -8.91 17.53 -4.97
CA VAL A 35 -9.18 17.66 -3.54
C VAL A 35 -8.52 16.49 -2.86
N LEU A 36 -7.65 16.73 -1.88
CA LEU A 36 -7.06 15.65 -1.08
C LEU A 36 -7.90 15.45 0.18
N TRP A 37 -8.41 14.24 0.38
CA TRP A 37 -9.10 13.85 1.61
C TRP A 37 -8.26 12.78 2.31
N VAL A 38 -7.50 13.21 3.31
CA VAL A 38 -6.40 12.43 3.85
C VAL A 38 -6.74 11.92 5.24
N ILE A 39 -6.60 10.61 5.46
CA ILE A 39 -6.71 9.96 6.75
C ILE A 39 -5.29 9.77 7.30
N GLY A 40 -4.98 10.43 8.42
CA GLY A 40 -3.74 10.30 9.16
C GLY A 40 -3.95 9.58 10.50
N ALA A 41 -2.88 9.04 11.07
CA ALA A 41 -2.93 8.38 12.37
C ALA A 41 -2.90 9.38 13.53
N LYS A 42 -2.09 10.43 13.43
CA LYS A 42 -1.76 11.34 14.54
C LYS A 42 -2.00 12.81 14.17
N ALA A 43 -2.87 13.49 14.91
CA ALA A 43 -3.20 14.91 14.72
C ALA A 43 -1.98 15.85 14.78
N LYS A 44 -0.91 15.45 15.45
CA LYS A 44 0.35 16.21 15.47
C LYS A 44 0.99 16.40 14.09
N GLU A 45 0.63 15.56 13.12
CA GLU A 45 1.17 15.59 11.74
C GLU A 45 0.42 16.62 10.87
N LYS A 46 -0.66 17.21 11.39
CA LYS A 46 -1.51 18.18 10.67
C LYS A 46 -0.67 19.31 10.06
N GLY A 47 -0.85 19.52 8.76
CA GLY A 47 -0.15 20.57 8.00
C GLY A 47 1.35 20.34 7.81
N GLN A 48 1.92 19.21 8.26
CA GLN A 48 3.36 18.91 8.12
C GLN A 48 3.63 18.13 6.83
N PHE A 49 3.38 18.79 5.70
CA PHE A 49 3.57 18.18 4.39
C PHE A 49 5.05 18.09 4.02
N VAL A 50 5.50 16.90 3.60
CA VAL A 50 6.87 16.69 3.10
C VAL A 50 6.99 16.94 1.60
N TYR A 51 5.85 17.12 0.91
CA TYR A 51 5.77 17.51 -0.49
C TYR A 51 5.26 18.93 -0.62
N GLN A 52 5.80 19.68 -1.58
CA GLN A 52 5.22 20.96 -1.95
C GLN A 52 3.87 20.73 -2.67
N MET A 53 2.81 21.37 -2.19
CA MET A 53 1.50 21.27 -2.84
C MET A 53 1.57 21.82 -4.25
N LEU A 54 0.95 21.11 -5.18
CA LEU A 54 0.86 21.46 -6.59
C LEU A 54 -0.31 22.43 -6.83
N ASP A 55 -0.20 23.28 -7.86
CA ASP A 55 -1.19 24.33 -8.15
C ASP A 55 -2.59 23.79 -8.47
N ASN A 56 -2.70 22.57 -8.95
CA ASN A 56 -3.95 21.88 -9.24
C ASN A 56 -4.54 21.11 -8.03
N VAL A 57 -3.90 21.16 -6.86
CA VAL A 57 -4.50 20.74 -5.58
C VAL A 57 -5.22 21.94 -4.99
N VAL A 58 -6.54 21.95 -5.11
CA VAL A 58 -7.39 23.12 -4.73
C VAL A 58 -7.82 23.10 -3.28
N GLU A 59 -7.91 21.92 -2.65
CA GLU A 59 -8.28 21.76 -1.24
C GLU A 59 -7.56 20.54 -0.62
N VAL A 60 -7.31 20.62 0.70
CA VAL A 60 -6.79 19.50 1.51
C VAL A 60 -7.64 19.38 2.77
N HIS A 61 -8.33 18.26 2.90
CA HIS A 61 -9.11 17.88 4.07
C HIS A 61 -8.35 16.80 4.85
N GLU A 62 -7.93 17.14 6.05
CA GLU A 62 -7.13 16.28 6.91
C GLU A 62 -7.99 15.71 8.04
N VAL A 63 -8.05 14.40 8.16
CA VAL A 63 -8.79 13.66 9.19
C VAL A 63 -7.81 12.77 9.94
N PHE A 64 -7.68 12.94 11.26
CA PHE A 64 -6.77 12.16 12.08
C PHE A 64 -7.53 11.23 13.01
N LEU A 65 -7.20 9.92 12.98
CA LEU A 65 -7.94 8.92 13.75
C LEU A 65 -7.79 9.08 15.26
N ASP A 66 -6.69 9.66 15.73
CA ASP A 66 -6.49 9.95 17.17
C ASP A 66 -7.35 11.12 17.67
N ASP A 67 -7.87 12.00 16.80
CA ASP A 67 -8.88 13.00 17.17
C ASP A 67 -10.16 12.34 17.67
N ALA A 68 -10.49 11.13 17.20
CA ALA A 68 -11.62 10.37 17.70
C ALA A 68 -11.53 10.09 19.21
N LEU A 69 -10.32 9.93 19.74
CA LEU A 69 -10.07 9.68 21.17
C LEU A 69 -10.31 10.93 22.06
N GLN A 70 -10.33 12.12 21.44
CA GLN A 70 -10.56 13.40 22.12
C GLN A 70 -12.06 13.79 22.16
N LEU A 71 -12.91 13.03 21.49
CA LEU A 71 -14.34 13.31 21.46
C LEU A 71 -14.96 13.18 22.85
N ALA A 72 -15.69 14.21 23.23
CA ALA A 72 -16.49 14.21 24.45
C ALA A 72 -17.96 13.84 24.15
N PRO A 73 -18.64 13.16 25.07
CA PRO A 73 -20.09 12.90 24.95
C PRO A 73 -20.88 14.20 24.92
N SER A 74 -22.08 14.13 24.37
CA SER A 74 -23.00 15.26 24.34
C SER A 74 -23.26 15.79 25.78
N LYS A 75 -23.24 17.12 25.93
CA LYS A 75 -23.53 17.76 27.24
C LYS A 75 -24.98 17.56 27.74
N ARG A 76 -25.89 17.11 26.87
CA ARG A 76 -27.26 16.75 27.18
C ARG A 76 -27.34 15.28 27.52
N LEU A 77 -28.18 14.89 28.49
CA LEU A 77 -28.55 13.50 28.70
C LEU A 77 -28.96 12.92 27.33
N PHE A 78 -28.29 11.85 26.90
CA PHE A 78 -28.56 11.24 25.64
C PHE A 78 -29.92 10.57 25.65
N ASP A 79 -30.94 11.17 25.01
CA ASP A 79 -32.31 10.68 24.90
C ASP A 79 -32.65 10.25 23.46
N TYR A 80 -31.65 9.76 22.72
CA TYR A 80 -31.90 9.29 21.38
C TYR A 80 -32.43 7.86 21.39
N ARG A 81 -33.63 7.68 20.81
CA ARG A 81 -34.22 6.35 20.65
C ARG A 81 -33.94 5.80 19.28
N PHE A 82 -33.09 4.78 19.22
CA PHE A 82 -32.78 4.08 17.98
C PHE A 82 -34.02 3.32 17.47
N SER A 83 -34.29 3.39 16.18
CA SER A 83 -35.22 2.51 15.49
C SER A 83 -34.64 1.09 15.39
N LYS A 84 -35.51 0.12 15.08
CA LYS A 84 -35.07 -1.27 14.90
C LYS A 84 -34.04 -1.38 13.75
N GLU A 85 -34.25 -0.68 12.64
CA GLU A 85 -33.35 -0.62 11.50
C GLU A 85 -31.95 -0.09 11.88
N GLU A 86 -31.89 0.96 12.69
CA GLU A 86 -30.64 1.54 13.18
C GLU A 86 -29.91 0.59 14.14
N LEU A 87 -30.64 -0.06 15.05
CA LEU A 87 -30.06 -1.05 15.95
C LEU A 87 -29.52 -2.27 15.16
N ASP A 88 -30.23 -2.73 14.14
CA ASP A 88 -29.79 -3.83 13.29
C ASP A 88 -28.51 -3.45 12.53
N ALA A 89 -28.43 -2.24 11.95
CA ALA A 89 -27.25 -1.76 11.26
C ALA A 89 -26.02 -1.63 12.20
N LEU A 90 -26.23 -1.08 13.42
CA LEU A 90 -25.18 -0.96 14.43
C LEU A 90 -24.73 -2.33 14.95
N ARG A 91 -25.65 -3.29 15.15
CA ARG A 91 -25.33 -4.67 15.54
C ARG A 91 -24.49 -5.36 14.44
N GLN A 92 -24.92 -5.28 13.19
CA GLN A 92 -24.18 -5.85 12.06
C GLN A 92 -22.77 -5.25 11.92
N LEU A 93 -22.61 -3.94 12.16
CA LEU A 93 -21.30 -3.29 12.18
C LEU A 93 -20.42 -3.85 13.30
N MET A 94 -21.00 -4.00 14.50
CA MET A 94 -20.29 -4.49 15.68
C MET A 94 -19.88 -5.96 15.54
N GLU A 95 -20.74 -6.79 14.93
CA GLU A 95 -20.52 -8.23 14.71
C GLU A 95 -19.73 -8.53 13.42
N THR A 96 -19.25 -7.49 12.73
CA THR A 96 -18.53 -7.61 11.44
C THR A 96 -19.33 -8.34 10.36
N GLY A 97 -20.63 -8.13 10.36
CA GLY A 97 -21.57 -8.71 9.40
C GLY A 97 -21.70 -7.85 8.12
N ARG A 98 -22.95 -7.61 7.71
CA ARG A 98 -23.28 -6.76 6.57
C ARG A 98 -24.17 -5.59 7.01
N PRO A 99 -23.59 -4.53 7.59
CA PRO A 99 -24.34 -3.39 8.05
C PRO A 99 -24.99 -2.64 6.88
N ASP A 100 -26.18 -2.09 7.11
CA ASP A 100 -26.75 -1.11 6.19
C ASP A 100 -26.00 0.21 6.33
N TRP A 101 -25.08 0.45 5.39
CA TRP A 101 -24.23 1.63 5.41
C TRP A 101 -24.98 2.93 5.15
N GLU A 102 -26.12 2.90 4.45
CA GLU A 102 -26.94 4.10 4.22
C GLU A 102 -27.65 4.52 5.50
N VAL A 103 -28.12 3.56 6.30
CA VAL A 103 -28.66 3.81 7.65
C VAL A 103 -27.59 4.44 8.55
N LEU A 104 -26.35 3.91 8.51
CA LEU A 104 -25.25 4.47 9.27
C LEU A 104 -24.88 5.90 8.79
N CYS A 105 -24.81 6.14 7.48
CA CYS A 105 -24.61 7.50 6.96
C CYS A 105 -25.70 8.45 7.43
N ARG A 106 -26.97 8.05 7.39
CA ARG A 106 -28.10 8.86 7.87
C ARG A 106 -27.97 9.22 9.36
N LEU A 107 -27.50 8.27 10.19
CA LEU A 107 -27.27 8.52 11.62
C LEU A 107 -26.25 9.63 11.87
N TYR A 108 -25.13 9.59 11.17
CA TYR A 108 -24.00 10.48 11.46
C TYR A 108 -24.00 11.75 10.60
N GLN A 109 -24.51 11.71 9.36
CA GLN A 109 -24.59 12.88 8.48
C GLN A 109 -25.86 13.70 8.69
N ASP A 110 -27.02 13.06 8.70
CA ASP A 110 -28.28 13.80 8.71
C ASP A 110 -28.77 14.05 10.15
N LYS A 111 -28.68 13.04 11.02
CA LYS A 111 -29.08 13.14 12.42
C LYS A 111 -27.96 13.65 13.34
N GLN A 112 -26.73 13.75 12.82
CA GLN A 112 -25.55 14.25 13.54
C GLN A 112 -25.34 13.59 14.91
N LEU A 113 -25.51 12.25 14.96
CA LEU A 113 -25.28 11.48 16.17
C LEU A 113 -23.81 11.64 16.60
N ASN A 114 -23.59 11.96 17.87
CA ASN A 114 -22.22 12.03 18.38
C ASN A 114 -21.62 10.61 18.46
N PRO A 115 -20.41 10.38 17.88
CA PRO A 115 -19.76 9.07 17.85
C PRO A 115 -19.65 8.39 19.25
N VAL A 116 -19.47 9.17 20.29
CA VAL A 116 -19.31 8.65 21.66
C VAL A 116 -20.64 8.29 22.32
N ASP A 117 -21.73 8.98 21.95
CA ASP A 117 -23.01 8.82 22.63
C ASP A 117 -23.58 7.40 22.50
N PHE A 118 -23.49 6.80 21.29
CA PHE A 118 -23.88 5.40 21.11
C PHE A 118 -23.06 4.46 21.99
N LEU A 119 -21.72 4.64 22.02
CA LEU A 119 -20.82 3.80 22.80
C LEU A 119 -21.01 3.90 24.33
N GLN A 120 -21.81 4.84 24.79
CA GLN A 120 -22.21 5.01 26.20
C GLN A 120 -23.68 4.68 26.44
N SER A 121 -24.43 4.28 25.41
CA SER A 121 -25.85 3.99 25.50
C SER A 121 -26.14 2.62 26.14
N GLU A 122 -27.33 2.47 26.72
CA GLU A 122 -27.84 1.19 27.21
C GLU A 122 -27.92 0.17 26.07
N SER A 123 -28.37 0.58 24.87
CA SER A 123 -28.44 -0.28 23.68
C SER A 123 -27.09 -0.87 23.27
N PHE A 124 -26.02 -0.08 23.36
CA PHE A 124 -24.67 -0.59 23.10
C PHE A 124 -24.25 -1.63 24.14
N LEU A 125 -24.51 -1.35 25.41
CA LEU A 125 -24.20 -2.27 26.52
C LEU A 125 -24.94 -3.60 26.36
N GLU A 126 -26.24 -3.56 26.03
CA GLU A 126 -27.05 -4.75 25.78
C GLU A 126 -26.49 -5.59 24.64
N MET A 127 -26.19 -4.97 23.50
CA MET A 127 -25.54 -5.64 22.37
C MET A 127 -24.19 -6.26 22.74
N MET A 128 -23.39 -5.57 23.55
CA MET A 128 -22.11 -6.09 24.04
C MET A 128 -22.28 -7.30 24.95
N VAL A 129 -23.30 -7.30 25.82
CA VAL A 129 -23.61 -8.46 26.69
C VAL A 129 -24.02 -9.65 25.85
N ASP A 130 -24.92 -9.47 24.88
CA ASP A 130 -25.38 -10.53 23.98
C ASP A 130 -24.17 -11.13 23.21
N MET A 131 -23.36 -10.29 22.58
CA MET A 131 -22.18 -10.72 21.82
C MET A 131 -21.15 -11.45 22.70
N CYS A 132 -20.92 -10.97 23.93
CA CYS A 132 -19.99 -11.64 24.84
C CYS A 132 -20.51 -13.02 25.26
N GLN A 133 -21.82 -13.15 25.50
CA GLN A 133 -22.42 -14.44 25.85
C GLN A 133 -22.37 -15.44 24.70
N GLU A 134 -22.59 -14.99 23.47
CA GLU A 134 -22.65 -15.85 22.29
C GLU A 134 -21.26 -16.22 21.73
N GLN A 135 -20.35 -15.26 21.69
CA GLN A 135 -19.09 -15.43 20.94
C GLN A 135 -17.83 -15.38 21.82
N TYR A 136 -17.88 -14.70 22.96
CA TYR A 136 -16.71 -14.42 23.81
C TYR A 136 -16.88 -14.82 25.27
N ALA A 137 -17.64 -15.88 25.55
CA ALA A 137 -17.99 -16.30 26.91
C ALA A 137 -16.76 -16.60 27.82
N TYR A 138 -15.61 -16.87 27.24
CA TYR A 138 -14.35 -17.16 27.98
C TYR A 138 -13.41 -15.95 28.07
N ASN A 139 -13.79 -14.80 27.54
CA ASN A 139 -12.98 -13.58 27.59
C ASN A 139 -13.48 -12.65 28.71
N ALA A 140 -12.57 -11.82 29.24
CA ALA A 140 -12.96 -10.77 30.16
C ALA A 140 -13.82 -9.73 29.40
N PHE A 141 -15.02 -9.45 29.95
CA PHE A 141 -15.96 -8.49 29.32
C PHE A 141 -15.31 -7.14 29.01
N ALA A 142 -14.50 -6.61 29.93
CA ALA A 142 -13.80 -5.34 29.74
C ALA A 142 -12.84 -5.36 28.54
N GLU A 143 -12.13 -6.45 28.28
CA GLU A 143 -11.21 -6.58 27.15
C GLU A 143 -11.96 -6.59 25.82
N VAL A 144 -13.06 -7.36 25.73
CA VAL A 144 -13.91 -7.37 24.53
C VAL A 144 -14.54 -5.99 24.31
N LEU A 145 -15.09 -5.38 25.36
CA LEU A 145 -15.67 -4.04 25.31
C LEU A 145 -14.67 -2.99 24.78
N HIS A 146 -13.44 -2.98 25.33
CA HIS A 146 -12.40 -2.05 24.87
C HIS A 146 -12.00 -2.30 23.43
N THR A 147 -11.88 -3.56 23.01
CA THR A 147 -11.55 -3.92 21.63
C THR A 147 -12.63 -3.42 20.67
N ILE A 148 -13.90 -3.75 20.92
CA ILE A 148 -15.01 -3.33 20.05
C ILE A 148 -15.12 -1.80 20.00
N ARG A 149 -14.98 -1.11 21.13
CA ARG A 149 -14.98 0.37 21.14
C ARG A 149 -13.82 0.94 20.31
N SER A 150 -12.64 0.36 20.37
CA SER A 150 -11.48 0.80 19.59
C SER A 150 -11.67 0.60 18.08
N MET A 151 -12.47 -0.38 17.68
CA MET A 151 -12.83 -0.62 16.27
C MET A 151 -13.91 0.35 15.79
N LEU A 152 -14.95 0.54 16.58
CA LEU A 152 -16.13 1.32 16.18
C LEU A 152 -15.91 2.83 16.21
N LEU A 153 -15.14 3.34 17.18
CA LEU A 153 -14.96 4.79 17.37
C LEU A 153 -14.36 5.48 16.13
N PRO A 154 -13.30 4.96 15.48
CA PRO A 154 -12.81 5.53 14.24
C PRO A 154 -13.85 5.51 13.10
N VAL A 155 -14.66 4.45 12.98
CA VAL A 155 -15.72 4.34 11.97
C VAL A 155 -16.77 5.45 12.18
N PHE A 156 -17.27 5.61 13.40
CA PHE A 156 -18.25 6.64 13.71
C PHE A 156 -17.71 8.05 13.55
N TYR A 157 -16.43 8.25 13.91
CA TYR A 157 -15.73 9.51 13.68
C TYR A 157 -15.65 9.86 12.20
N LEU A 158 -15.28 8.89 11.36
CA LEU A 158 -15.21 9.08 9.91
C LEU A 158 -16.58 9.31 9.28
N LEU A 159 -17.61 8.58 9.72
CA LEU A 159 -18.99 8.79 9.26
C LEU A 159 -19.54 10.20 9.56
N GLY A 160 -19.02 10.86 10.60
CA GLY A 160 -19.38 12.24 10.96
C GLY A 160 -18.58 13.34 10.26
N GLN A 161 -17.66 13.01 9.33
CA GLN A 161 -16.82 14.02 8.68
C GLN A 161 -17.59 14.86 7.67
N GLU A 162 -17.15 16.11 7.49
CA GLU A 162 -17.62 16.98 6.42
C GLU A 162 -17.12 16.46 5.07
N VAL A 163 -18.03 16.38 4.11
CA VAL A 163 -17.76 15.78 2.79
C VAL A 163 -17.35 16.87 1.80
N PRO A 164 -16.12 16.86 1.28
CA PRO A 164 -15.70 17.80 0.24
C PRO A 164 -16.47 17.55 -1.06
N GLN A 165 -16.85 18.63 -1.76
CA GLN A 165 -17.54 18.52 -3.03
C GLN A 165 -16.57 18.12 -4.14
N ALA A 166 -16.91 17.06 -4.90
CA ALA A 166 -16.15 16.61 -6.06
C ALA A 166 -17.06 15.97 -7.11
N ASP A 167 -16.55 15.78 -8.32
CA ASP A 167 -17.25 15.09 -9.40
C ASP A 167 -17.04 13.57 -9.30
N VAL A 168 -15.90 13.14 -8.74
CA VAL A 168 -15.50 11.74 -8.56
C VAL A 168 -14.76 11.58 -7.23
N TYR A 169 -15.03 10.49 -6.51
CA TYR A 169 -14.31 10.09 -5.31
C TYR A 169 -13.41 8.90 -5.63
N HIS A 170 -12.11 9.13 -5.71
CA HIS A 170 -11.12 8.12 -6.07
C HIS A 170 -10.30 7.73 -4.84
N ALA A 171 -10.59 6.57 -4.27
CA ALA A 171 -9.84 6.02 -3.16
C ALA A 171 -8.58 5.28 -3.65
N ILE A 172 -7.47 5.47 -2.94
CA ILE A 172 -6.17 4.86 -3.27
C ILE A 172 -5.89 3.61 -2.41
N SER A 173 -6.82 3.29 -1.53
CA SER A 173 -6.86 2.06 -0.75
C SER A 173 -8.31 1.73 -0.39
N THR A 174 -8.55 0.53 0.13
CA THR A 174 -9.81 0.15 0.76
C THR A 174 -9.80 0.51 2.26
N GLY A 175 -10.53 -0.17 3.11
CA GLY A 175 -10.53 0.07 4.55
C GLY A 175 -11.22 1.38 4.92
N TYR A 176 -10.58 2.20 5.73
CA TYR A 176 -11.15 3.48 6.17
C TYR A 176 -11.42 4.45 5.03
N SER A 177 -10.63 4.41 3.96
CA SER A 177 -10.87 5.19 2.74
C SER A 177 -12.22 4.86 2.10
N GLY A 178 -12.69 3.61 2.23
CA GLY A 178 -14.00 3.19 1.76
C GLY A 178 -15.15 3.93 2.43
N ILE A 179 -15.04 4.26 3.72
CA ILE A 179 -16.05 5.04 4.46
C ILE A 179 -16.15 6.46 3.88
N LEU A 180 -15.01 7.11 3.62
CA LEU A 180 -15.02 8.46 3.06
C LEU A 180 -15.56 8.47 1.62
N ALA A 181 -15.21 7.46 0.81
CA ALA A 181 -15.76 7.32 -0.53
C ALA A 181 -17.30 7.12 -0.51
N LEU A 182 -17.78 6.28 0.41
CA LEU A 182 -19.21 6.09 0.66
C LEU A 182 -19.90 7.40 1.02
N LEU A 183 -19.32 8.22 1.89
CA LEU A 183 -19.89 9.52 2.25
C LEU A 183 -20.00 10.47 1.05
N GLY A 184 -18.99 10.46 0.17
CA GLY A 184 -19.02 11.22 -1.07
C GLY A 184 -20.19 10.81 -1.98
N GLN A 185 -20.39 9.50 -2.15
CA GLN A 185 -21.52 8.96 -2.91
C GLN A 185 -22.85 9.28 -2.23
N TYR A 186 -22.95 9.06 -0.92
CA TYR A 186 -24.17 9.35 -0.15
C TYR A 186 -24.61 10.81 -0.24
N ARG A 187 -23.65 11.75 -0.14
CA ARG A 187 -23.95 13.18 -0.07
C ARG A 187 -24.24 13.83 -1.43
N TYR A 188 -23.50 13.40 -2.46
CA TYR A 188 -23.50 14.08 -3.77
C TYR A 188 -23.89 13.18 -4.93
N ASP A 189 -24.19 11.89 -4.69
CA ASP A 189 -24.52 10.89 -5.71
C ASP A 189 -23.48 10.84 -6.85
N ARG A 190 -22.18 10.82 -6.44
CA ARG A 190 -21.06 10.82 -7.37
C ARG A 190 -20.36 9.48 -7.43
N PRO A 191 -19.75 9.12 -8.58
CA PRO A 191 -19.07 7.85 -8.77
C PRO A 191 -17.89 7.67 -7.83
N ILE A 192 -17.67 6.39 -7.45
CA ILE A 192 -16.49 5.95 -6.70
C ILE A 192 -15.57 5.19 -7.64
N LEU A 193 -14.29 5.51 -7.59
CA LEU A 193 -13.20 4.72 -8.17
C LEU A 193 -12.29 4.20 -7.07
N LEU A 194 -11.67 3.05 -7.32
CA LEU A 194 -10.67 2.47 -6.43
C LEU A 194 -9.39 2.14 -7.21
N THR A 195 -8.26 2.54 -6.68
CA THR A 195 -6.94 2.01 -7.07
C THR A 195 -6.26 1.39 -5.86
N GLU A 196 -5.92 0.10 -5.94
CA GLU A 196 -5.15 -0.58 -4.90
C GLU A 196 -3.71 -0.82 -5.37
N HIS A 197 -2.76 -0.29 -4.60
CA HIS A 197 -1.33 -0.57 -4.80
C HIS A 197 -0.90 -1.92 -4.22
N GLY A 198 -1.56 -2.38 -3.17
CA GLY A 198 -1.46 -3.69 -2.56
C GLY A 198 -2.86 -4.17 -2.17
N ILE A 199 -3.04 -5.45 -1.84
CA ILE A 199 -4.34 -5.95 -1.37
C ILE A 199 -4.48 -5.67 0.12
N TYR A 200 -5.16 -4.58 0.45
CA TYR A 200 -5.31 -4.07 1.82
C TYR A 200 -5.77 -5.13 2.82
N THR A 201 -6.77 -5.91 2.48
CA THR A 201 -7.30 -6.97 3.37
C THR A 201 -6.24 -7.99 3.73
N ARG A 202 -5.41 -8.43 2.78
CA ARG A 202 -4.32 -9.38 3.03
C ARG A 202 -3.20 -8.78 3.88
N GLU A 203 -2.86 -7.52 3.63
CA GLU A 203 -1.86 -6.79 4.41
C GLU A 203 -2.30 -6.64 5.87
N ARG A 204 -3.58 -6.27 6.10
CA ARG A 204 -4.16 -6.17 7.44
C ARG A 204 -4.26 -7.53 8.13
N GLU A 205 -4.65 -8.57 7.41
CA GLU A 205 -4.69 -9.94 7.95
C GLU A 205 -3.31 -10.39 8.44
N GLU A 206 -2.27 -10.22 7.64
CA GLU A 206 -0.89 -10.55 8.06
C GLU A 206 -0.43 -9.73 9.26
N GLU A 207 -0.73 -8.42 9.28
CA GLU A 207 -0.41 -7.53 10.40
C GLU A 207 -1.11 -8.01 11.69
N ILE A 208 -2.40 -8.30 11.64
CA ILE A 208 -3.18 -8.76 12.79
C ILE A 208 -2.68 -10.13 13.28
N ILE A 209 -2.38 -11.05 12.38
CA ILE A 209 -1.85 -12.38 12.75
C ILE A 209 -0.53 -12.23 13.51
N ARG A 210 0.37 -11.35 13.07
CA ARG A 210 1.69 -11.12 13.68
C ARG A 210 1.66 -10.20 14.90
N SER A 211 0.59 -9.43 15.09
CA SER A 211 0.51 -8.43 16.15
C SER A 211 0.49 -9.07 17.55
N ASN A 212 1.10 -8.37 18.51
CA ASN A 212 1.08 -8.71 19.93
C ASN A 212 0.09 -7.84 20.73
N TRP A 213 -0.45 -6.77 20.14
CA TRP A 213 -1.39 -5.86 20.78
C TRP A 213 -2.85 -6.31 20.65
N VAL A 214 -3.16 -7.20 19.71
CA VAL A 214 -4.50 -7.79 19.55
C VAL A 214 -4.61 -9.05 20.38
N LEU A 215 -5.67 -9.13 21.17
CA LEU A 215 -6.02 -10.35 21.92
C LEU A 215 -6.16 -11.53 20.95
N PRO A 216 -5.52 -12.69 21.22
CA PRO A 216 -5.57 -13.84 20.33
C PRO A 216 -6.99 -14.25 19.91
N SER A 217 -7.95 -14.21 20.85
CA SER A 217 -9.36 -14.52 20.63
C SER A 217 -10.11 -13.49 19.77
N MET A 218 -9.56 -12.28 19.61
CA MET A 218 -10.16 -11.19 18.84
C MET A 218 -9.51 -10.99 17.46
N LYS A 219 -8.47 -11.77 17.11
CA LYS A 219 -7.76 -11.62 15.81
C LYS A 219 -8.70 -11.86 14.63
N ASP A 220 -9.50 -12.93 14.68
CA ASP A 220 -10.47 -13.23 13.62
C ASP A 220 -11.51 -12.10 13.46
N HIS A 221 -11.94 -11.51 14.57
CA HIS A 221 -12.88 -10.38 14.55
C HIS A 221 -12.26 -9.13 13.87
N TRP A 222 -11.01 -8.79 14.21
CA TRP A 222 -10.28 -7.71 13.55
C TRP A 222 -10.09 -7.95 12.05
N ILE A 223 -9.76 -9.19 11.65
CA ILE A 223 -9.62 -9.54 10.22
C ILE A 223 -10.96 -9.33 9.51
N LYS A 224 -12.05 -9.89 10.03
CA LYS A 224 -13.39 -9.72 9.48
C LYS A 224 -13.81 -8.25 9.41
N PHE A 225 -13.44 -7.45 10.39
CA PHE A 225 -13.69 -6.02 10.40
C PHE A 225 -13.05 -5.31 9.20
N PHE A 226 -11.78 -5.57 8.91
CA PHE A 226 -11.12 -4.97 7.74
C PHE A 226 -11.66 -5.49 6.42
N TYR A 227 -12.09 -6.75 6.35
CA TYR A 227 -12.79 -7.28 5.18
C TYR A 227 -14.14 -6.58 4.98
N MET A 228 -14.92 -6.37 6.05
CA MET A 228 -16.19 -5.65 6.02
C MET A 228 -16.01 -4.19 5.55
N LEU A 229 -14.98 -3.47 6.03
CA LEU A 229 -14.68 -2.11 5.58
C LEU A 229 -14.29 -2.10 4.09
N SER A 230 -13.53 -3.09 3.63
CA SER A 230 -13.15 -3.19 2.22
C SER A 230 -14.33 -3.51 1.31
N ASP A 231 -15.31 -4.30 1.78
CA ASP A 231 -16.53 -4.62 1.04
C ASP A 231 -17.37 -3.36 0.71
N ILE A 232 -17.27 -2.28 1.52
CA ILE A 232 -17.93 -1.00 1.22
C ILE A 232 -17.58 -0.54 -0.19
N ILE A 233 -16.29 -0.45 -0.47
CA ILE A 233 -15.82 0.12 -1.73
C ILE A 233 -15.85 -0.91 -2.86
N TYR A 234 -15.57 -2.17 -2.59
CA TYR A 234 -15.64 -3.24 -3.57
C TYR A 234 -17.06 -3.44 -4.14
N SER A 235 -18.09 -3.24 -3.31
CA SER A 235 -19.47 -3.33 -3.75
C SER A 235 -19.95 -2.08 -4.51
N ARG A 236 -19.39 -0.91 -4.25
CA ARG A 236 -19.88 0.39 -4.75
C ARG A 236 -19.05 1.03 -5.83
N ALA A 237 -17.73 0.77 -5.89
CA ALA A 237 -16.87 1.38 -6.91
C ALA A 237 -17.32 0.97 -8.32
N GLN A 238 -17.40 1.94 -9.23
CA GLN A 238 -17.73 1.70 -10.63
C GLN A 238 -16.56 1.06 -11.37
N ILE A 239 -15.33 1.46 -11.03
CA ILE A 239 -14.11 0.87 -11.56
C ILE A 239 -13.16 0.61 -10.39
N ILE A 240 -12.57 -0.59 -10.40
CA ILE A 240 -11.59 -1.06 -9.44
C ILE A 240 -10.32 -1.37 -10.20
N SER A 241 -9.24 -0.67 -9.91
CA SER A 241 -7.94 -0.92 -10.56
C SER A 241 -6.92 -1.51 -9.59
N SER A 242 -6.09 -2.37 -10.13
CA SER A 242 -4.91 -2.93 -9.49
C SER A 242 -3.71 -2.84 -10.42
N LEU A 243 -2.50 -3.03 -9.88
CA LEU A 243 -1.27 -2.80 -10.63
C LEU A 243 -0.84 -3.98 -11.51
N PHE A 244 -1.39 -5.19 -11.30
CA PHE A 244 -0.99 -6.39 -12.04
C PHE A 244 -2.08 -7.45 -12.00
N THR A 245 -2.00 -8.42 -12.91
CA THR A 245 -3.04 -9.43 -13.14
C THR A 245 -3.35 -10.26 -11.90
N LYS A 246 -2.35 -10.69 -11.14
CA LYS A 246 -2.56 -11.51 -9.93
C LYS A 246 -3.33 -10.72 -8.85
N ALA A 247 -3.05 -9.41 -8.67
CA ALA A 247 -3.80 -8.57 -7.75
C ALA A 247 -5.26 -8.44 -8.17
N ARG A 248 -5.53 -8.23 -9.47
CA ARG A 248 -6.90 -8.24 -10.02
C ARG A 248 -7.63 -9.55 -9.73
N LEU A 249 -6.98 -10.69 -9.93
CA LEU A 249 -7.59 -11.99 -9.62
C LEU A 249 -7.90 -12.12 -8.13
N THR A 250 -7.01 -11.66 -7.27
CA THR A 250 -7.24 -11.64 -5.82
C THR A 250 -8.43 -10.74 -5.44
N GLN A 251 -8.58 -9.55 -6.06
CA GLN A 251 -9.76 -8.70 -5.85
C GLN A 251 -11.05 -9.44 -6.22
N ILE A 252 -11.07 -10.18 -7.32
CA ILE A 252 -12.22 -10.99 -7.75
C ILE A 252 -12.48 -12.13 -6.75
N GLU A 253 -11.46 -12.83 -6.26
CA GLU A 253 -11.57 -13.88 -5.24
C GLU A 253 -12.15 -13.36 -3.91
N ILE A 254 -11.86 -12.11 -3.55
CA ILE A 254 -12.39 -11.46 -2.33
C ILE A 254 -13.83 -10.99 -2.52
N GLY A 255 -14.33 -10.89 -3.76
CA GLY A 255 -15.72 -10.57 -4.02
C GLY A 255 -15.98 -9.41 -4.98
N CYS A 256 -14.96 -8.83 -5.60
CA CYS A 256 -15.14 -7.79 -6.61
C CYS A 256 -15.79 -8.36 -7.87
N ASP A 257 -16.68 -7.57 -8.47
CA ASP A 257 -17.26 -7.90 -9.77
C ASP A 257 -16.17 -7.86 -10.86
N PRO A 258 -15.91 -8.97 -11.57
CA PRO A 258 -14.88 -9.03 -12.62
C PRO A 258 -15.04 -8.00 -13.72
N SER A 259 -16.28 -7.56 -14.01
CA SER A 259 -16.59 -6.57 -15.05
C SER A 259 -16.09 -5.18 -14.70
N ARG A 260 -15.96 -4.88 -13.41
CA ARG A 260 -15.47 -3.59 -12.90
C ARG A 260 -13.96 -3.57 -12.63
N CYS A 261 -13.31 -4.75 -12.60
CA CYS A 261 -11.89 -4.87 -12.29
C CYS A 261 -11.01 -4.62 -13.53
N ARG A 262 -10.04 -3.72 -13.39
CA ARG A 262 -9.05 -3.34 -14.43
C ARG A 262 -7.63 -3.55 -13.92
N VAL A 263 -6.67 -3.67 -14.83
CA VAL A 263 -5.24 -3.59 -14.51
C VAL A 263 -4.72 -2.28 -15.11
N VAL A 264 -4.16 -1.43 -14.25
CA VAL A 264 -3.45 -0.21 -14.64
C VAL A 264 -2.08 -0.28 -14.00
N GLU A 265 -1.11 -0.73 -14.77
CA GLU A 265 0.26 -0.94 -14.32
C GLU A 265 0.95 0.39 -14.00
N ASN A 266 1.85 0.40 -13.00
CA ASN A 266 2.69 1.55 -12.76
C ASN A 266 3.61 1.80 -13.95
N GLY A 267 3.86 3.07 -14.23
CA GLY A 267 4.85 3.53 -15.18
C GLY A 267 5.97 4.29 -14.49
N ILE A 268 7.09 4.38 -15.18
CA ILE A 268 8.23 5.22 -14.78
C ILE A 268 8.62 6.19 -15.89
N ASP A 269 9.40 7.21 -15.53
CA ASP A 269 10.06 8.08 -16.51
C ASP A 269 11.19 7.30 -17.21
N PHE A 270 10.82 6.60 -18.27
CA PHE A 270 11.73 5.77 -19.05
C PHE A 270 12.91 6.57 -19.60
N GLN A 271 12.69 7.79 -20.06
CA GLN A 271 13.76 8.62 -20.67
C GLN A 271 14.85 8.92 -19.65
N ARG A 272 14.47 9.25 -18.43
CA ARG A 272 15.40 9.52 -17.33
C ARG A 272 16.31 8.33 -17.04
N PHE A 273 15.75 7.13 -16.88
CA PHE A 273 16.52 5.94 -16.53
C PHE A 273 17.22 5.30 -17.73
N SER A 274 16.65 5.38 -18.92
CA SER A 274 17.27 4.85 -20.13
C SER A 274 18.51 5.61 -20.59
N SER A 275 18.73 6.83 -20.09
CA SER A 275 19.92 7.63 -20.35
C SER A 275 21.16 7.19 -19.54
N VAL A 276 20.98 6.33 -18.52
CA VAL A 276 22.09 5.86 -17.67
C VAL A 276 23.10 5.06 -18.49
N PRO A 277 24.38 5.45 -18.51
CA PRO A 277 25.41 4.75 -19.27
C PRO A 277 25.68 3.36 -18.69
N ALA A 278 26.20 2.45 -19.52
CA ALA A 278 26.67 1.17 -19.03
C ALA A 278 27.86 1.36 -18.07
N LYS A 279 27.97 0.51 -17.06
CA LYS A 279 29.11 0.51 -16.16
C LYS A 279 30.42 0.27 -16.92
N ILE A 280 31.44 1.06 -16.62
CA ILE A 280 32.79 0.83 -17.14
C ILE A 280 33.39 -0.36 -16.39
N PRO A 281 33.81 -1.44 -17.09
CA PRO A 281 34.37 -2.61 -16.43
C PRO A 281 35.63 -2.28 -15.62
N ASP A 282 35.66 -2.64 -14.36
CA ASP A 282 36.78 -2.46 -13.43
C ASP A 282 37.29 -3.79 -12.82
N GLY A 283 36.83 -4.91 -13.41
CA GLY A 283 37.16 -6.27 -12.94
C GLY A 283 36.29 -6.72 -11.74
N ARG A 284 35.38 -5.88 -11.26
CA ARG A 284 34.45 -6.19 -10.18
C ARG A 284 33.01 -6.23 -10.67
N VAL A 285 32.19 -6.98 -9.97
CA VAL A 285 30.75 -7.03 -10.21
C VAL A 285 30.04 -6.32 -9.07
N ASP A 286 29.36 -5.22 -9.37
CA ASP A 286 28.66 -4.39 -8.42
C ASP A 286 27.15 -4.68 -8.45
N ILE A 287 26.62 -5.14 -7.34
CA ILE A 287 25.23 -5.51 -7.13
C ILE A 287 24.55 -4.38 -6.35
N GLY A 288 23.47 -3.84 -6.86
CA GLY A 288 22.74 -2.75 -6.21
C GLY A 288 21.42 -3.21 -5.58
N ALA A 289 21.11 -2.72 -4.40
CA ALA A 289 19.79 -2.88 -3.78
C ALA A 289 19.19 -1.50 -3.48
N VAL A 290 18.14 -1.12 -4.21
CA VAL A 290 17.43 0.15 -3.99
C VAL A 290 16.28 -0.12 -3.04
N VAL A 291 16.53 0.01 -1.73
CA VAL A 291 15.61 -0.40 -0.67
C VAL A 291 15.75 0.49 0.57
N ARG A 292 14.64 0.75 1.27
CA ARG A 292 14.66 1.31 2.63
C ARG A 292 15.05 0.21 3.62
N LEU A 293 15.77 0.56 4.68
CA LEU A 293 16.12 -0.40 5.74
C LEU A 293 14.88 -0.61 6.61
N ALA A 294 14.11 -1.66 6.28
CA ALA A 294 12.87 -2.04 6.95
C ALA A 294 12.70 -3.57 6.90
N PRO A 295 12.05 -4.20 7.89
CA PRO A 295 11.87 -5.66 7.97
C PRO A 295 11.24 -6.28 6.72
N ILE A 296 10.26 -5.59 6.11
CA ILE A 296 9.56 -6.07 4.91
C ILE A 296 10.48 -6.24 3.69
N LYS A 297 11.64 -5.56 3.65
CA LYS A 297 12.63 -5.64 2.57
C LYS A 297 13.60 -6.80 2.73
N ASP A 298 13.58 -7.46 3.88
CA ASP A 298 14.36 -8.67 4.21
C ASP A 298 15.86 -8.58 3.83
N ILE A 299 16.47 -7.47 4.25
CA ILE A 299 17.89 -7.21 3.98
C ILE A 299 18.78 -8.27 4.64
N LYS A 300 18.34 -8.87 5.75
CA LYS A 300 19.10 -9.94 6.41
C LYS A 300 19.26 -11.15 5.50
N THR A 301 18.20 -11.61 4.83
CA THR A 301 18.29 -12.70 3.83
C THR A 301 19.19 -12.30 2.66
N MET A 302 19.16 -11.02 2.21
CA MET A 302 20.08 -10.49 1.21
C MET A 302 21.54 -10.61 1.66
N LEU A 303 21.84 -10.21 2.88
CA LEU A 303 23.20 -10.28 3.46
C LEU A 303 23.69 -11.72 3.60
N TYR A 304 22.84 -12.65 4.06
CA TYR A 304 23.18 -14.06 4.11
C TYR A 304 23.47 -14.65 2.72
N ALA A 305 22.62 -14.33 1.74
CA ALA A 305 22.82 -14.77 0.35
C ALA A 305 24.10 -14.17 -0.25
N PHE A 306 24.40 -12.90 0.03
CA PHE A 306 25.61 -12.25 -0.42
C PHE A 306 26.86 -12.81 0.27
N TYR A 307 26.79 -13.15 1.56
CA TYR A 307 27.87 -13.86 2.26
C TYR A 307 28.22 -15.18 1.58
N GLU A 308 27.21 -15.97 1.23
CA GLU A 308 27.40 -17.23 0.50
C GLU A 308 28.04 -16.98 -0.90
N LEU A 309 27.61 -15.93 -1.61
CA LEU A 309 28.21 -15.52 -2.87
C LEU A 309 29.67 -15.10 -2.71
N SER A 310 29.99 -14.30 -1.69
CA SER A 310 31.35 -13.81 -1.42
C SER A 310 32.35 -14.93 -1.11
N ASN A 311 31.86 -16.06 -0.56
CA ASN A 311 32.67 -17.25 -0.35
C ASN A 311 32.96 -18.03 -1.67
N ARG A 312 32.25 -17.71 -2.76
CA ARG A 312 32.40 -18.35 -4.06
C ARG A 312 33.13 -17.44 -5.09
N LEU A 313 33.06 -16.12 -4.90
CA LEU A 313 33.58 -15.10 -5.82
C LEU A 313 34.20 -13.93 -5.05
N ASP A 314 35.47 -13.62 -5.29
CA ASP A 314 36.22 -12.57 -4.56
C ASP A 314 35.97 -11.15 -5.12
N ASN A 315 35.45 -11.03 -6.35
CA ASN A 315 35.36 -9.78 -7.08
C ASN A 315 33.95 -9.16 -7.07
N VAL A 316 33.17 -9.38 -6.00
CA VAL A 316 31.79 -8.90 -5.87
C VAL A 316 31.66 -7.82 -4.79
N ARG A 317 30.78 -6.83 -5.01
CA ARG A 317 30.37 -5.81 -4.03
C ARG A 317 28.86 -5.67 -3.99
N LEU A 318 28.31 -5.43 -2.80
CA LEU A 318 26.89 -5.14 -2.59
C LEU A 318 26.71 -3.70 -2.14
N HIS A 319 25.88 -2.94 -2.83
CA HIS A 319 25.55 -1.55 -2.54
C HIS A 319 24.09 -1.48 -2.11
N ILE A 320 23.83 -1.12 -0.84
CA ILE A 320 22.49 -0.96 -0.27
C ILE A 320 22.16 0.53 -0.23
N MET A 321 21.25 0.95 -1.11
CA MET A 321 20.90 2.35 -1.37
C MET A 321 19.50 2.64 -0.84
N GLY A 322 19.40 3.47 0.17
CA GLY A 322 18.14 3.90 0.76
C GLY A 322 18.28 4.40 2.19
N GLY A 323 17.24 5.05 2.68
CA GLY A 323 17.20 5.56 4.05
C GLY A 323 16.82 4.49 5.06
N VAL A 324 17.07 4.80 6.33
CA VAL A 324 16.60 4.02 7.48
C VAL A 324 15.12 4.35 7.72
N ASP A 325 14.32 3.31 7.81
CA ASP A 325 12.88 3.39 8.10
C ASP A 325 12.60 2.81 9.50
N ASP A 326 13.40 1.81 9.88
CA ASP A 326 13.39 1.15 11.19
C ASP A 326 14.83 1.10 11.73
N GLU A 327 15.09 1.88 12.77
CA GLU A 327 16.45 2.03 13.36
C GLU A 327 16.95 0.74 14.01
N GLU A 328 16.06 -0.03 14.67
CA GLU A 328 16.44 -1.28 15.31
C GLU A 328 16.82 -2.32 14.25
N TYR A 329 16.01 -2.46 13.22
CA TYR A 329 16.30 -3.35 12.10
C TYR A 329 17.56 -2.95 11.34
N ALA A 330 17.77 -1.66 11.12
CA ALA A 330 18.99 -1.17 10.46
C ALA A 330 20.24 -1.50 11.29
N GLN A 331 20.19 -1.32 12.63
CA GLN A 331 21.29 -1.68 13.52
C GLN A 331 21.59 -3.18 13.47
N GLU A 332 20.55 -4.04 13.46
CA GLU A 332 20.73 -5.48 13.30
C GLU A 332 21.41 -5.84 11.97
N CYS A 333 21.09 -5.14 10.88
CA CYS A 333 21.74 -5.35 9.58
C CYS A 333 23.22 -4.94 9.61
N TYR A 334 23.55 -3.79 10.23
CA TYR A 334 24.94 -3.35 10.39
C TYR A 334 25.77 -4.32 11.25
N ASP A 335 25.18 -4.81 12.33
CA ASP A 335 25.86 -5.79 13.22
C ASP A 335 26.06 -7.13 12.52
N LEU A 336 25.12 -7.55 11.70
CA LEU A 336 25.23 -8.75 10.89
C LEU A 336 26.40 -8.67 9.89
N VAL A 337 26.56 -7.54 9.19
CA VAL A 337 27.69 -7.30 8.27
C VAL A 337 29.03 -7.40 9.02
N LYS A 338 29.13 -6.83 10.24
CA LYS A 338 30.34 -6.94 11.08
C LYS A 338 30.62 -8.37 11.54
N GLN A 339 29.57 -9.10 11.99
CA GLN A 339 29.71 -10.49 12.43
C GLN A 339 30.19 -11.41 11.32
N MET A 340 29.69 -11.18 10.10
CA MET A 340 30.05 -11.96 8.92
C MET A 340 31.35 -11.48 8.24
N GLN A 341 31.97 -10.39 8.72
CA GLN A 341 33.19 -9.81 8.17
C GLN A 341 33.06 -9.45 6.67
N LEU A 342 31.90 -8.86 6.27
CA LEU A 342 31.61 -8.48 4.92
C LEU A 342 32.14 -7.06 4.60
N ASP A 343 33.44 -6.95 4.29
CA ASP A 343 34.08 -5.66 3.96
C ASP A 343 33.68 -5.11 2.58
N ASN A 344 32.97 -5.93 1.78
CA ASN A 344 32.50 -5.58 0.43
C ASN A 344 30.99 -5.24 0.38
N VAL A 345 30.36 -4.96 1.52
CA VAL A 345 29.00 -4.40 1.62
C VAL A 345 29.08 -2.91 1.92
N ILE A 346 28.38 -2.11 1.13
CA ILE A 346 28.38 -0.64 1.21
C ILE A 346 26.95 -0.15 1.47
N PHE A 347 26.70 0.44 2.62
CA PHE A 347 25.46 1.18 2.89
C PHE A 347 25.68 2.64 2.48
N THR A 348 24.99 3.06 1.43
CA THR A 348 25.18 4.41 0.87
C THR A 348 24.30 5.48 1.52
N GLY A 349 23.26 5.08 2.26
CA GLY A 349 22.17 5.96 2.60
C GLY A 349 21.37 6.39 1.36
N ARG A 350 20.69 7.54 1.44
CA ARG A 350 19.94 8.10 0.29
C ARG A 350 20.89 8.70 -0.72
N VAL A 351 20.77 8.28 -1.97
CA VAL A 351 21.56 8.75 -3.12
C VAL A 351 20.64 9.08 -4.30
N ASP A 352 21.14 9.84 -5.27
CA ASP A 352 20.46 9.96 -6.56
C ASP A 352 20.63 8.63 -7.31
N ILE A 353 19.54 7.89 -7.42
CA ILE A 353 19.53 6.55 -8.01
C ILE A 353 19.96 6.55 -9.47
N VAL A 354 19.57 7.57 -10.25
CA VAL A 354 19.93 7.64 -11.68
C VAL A 354 21.44 7.73 -11.84
N THR A 355 22.08 8.64 -11.12
CA THR A 355 23.53 8.80 -11.13
C THR A 355 24.25 7.57 -10.58
N TYR A 356 23.70 6.96 -9.51
CA TYR A 356 24.35 5.82 -8.86
C TYR A 356 24.28 4.55 -9.70
N MET A 357 23.21 4.36 -10.49
CA MET A 357 23.02 3.19 -11.37
C MET A 357 24.15 2.98 -12.37
N GLU A 358 24.88 4.03 -12.77
CA GLU A 358 26.02 3.88 -13.69
C GLU A 358 27.14 2.97 -13.14
N ASN A 359 27.22 2.83 -11.80
CA ASN A 359 28.22 2.02 -11.12
C ASN A 359 27.82 0.55 -10.95
N LEU A 360 26.61 0.16 -11.33
CA LEU A 360 26.04 -1.15 -11.04
C LEU A 360 26.00 -2.05 -12.28
N ASP A 361 26.24 -3.34 -12.06
CA ASP A 361 26.11 -4.39 -13.09
C ASP A 361 24.69 -4.96 -13.16
N PHE A 362 24.06 -5.17 -12.00
CA PHE A 362 22.69 -5.64 -11.84
C PHE A 362 22.13 -5.27 -10.46
N THR A 363 20.84 -5.48 -10.24
CA THR A 363 20.21 -5.18 -8.95
C THR A 363 19.60 -6.42 -8.30
N ILE A 364 19.37 -6.32 -6.98
CA ILE A 364 18.70 -7.34 -6.16
C ILE A 364 17.57 -6.72 -5.34
N LEU A 365 16.46 -7.48 -5.22
CA LEU A 365 15.34 -7.16 -4.33
C LEU A 365 14.91 -8.43 -3.59
N THR A 366 14.96 -8.42 -2.25
CA THR A 366 14.68 -9.59 -1.40
C THR A 366 13.40 -9.48 -0.59
N SER A 367 12.57 -8.50 -0.90
CA SER A 367 11.35 -8.20 -0.13
C SER A 367 10.48 -9.44 0.11
N ILE A 368 9.83 -9.46 1.26
CA ILE A 368 8.84 -10.48 1.64
C ILE A 368 7.49 -10.19 0.95
N SER A 369 7.19 -8.92 0.73
CA SER A 369 5.97 -8.47 0.05
C SER A 369 6.25 -7.23 -0.78
N GLU A 370 5.72 -7.21 -1.98
CA GLU A 370 5.66 -6.08 -2.91
C GLU A 370 4.36 -6.15 -3.70
N ALA A 371 3.95 -5.01 -4.26
CA ALA A 371 2.94 -5.00 -5.31
C ALA A 371 3.65 -4.96 -6.68
N GLN A 372 4.00 -3.76 -7.14
CA GLN A 372 4.81 -3.54 -8.33
C GLN A 372 5.98 -2.63 -7.97
N PRO A 373 7.17 -3.19 -7.72
CA PRO A 373 8.31 -2.43 -7.23
C PRO A 373 8.88 -1.51 -8.31
N LEU A 374 8.79 -0.19 -8.10
CA LEU A 374 9.35 0.81 -9.00
C LEU A 374 10.87 0.65 -9.15
N SER A 375 11.58 0.26 -8.09
CA SER A 375 13.03 0.03 -8.13
C SER A 375 13.45 -1.06 -9.14
N VAL A 376 12.61 -2.07 -9.37
CA VAL A 376 12.84 -3.09 -10.40
C VAL A 376 12.63 -2.48 -11.80
N LEU A 377 11.54 -1.72 -11.99
CA LEU A 377 11.29 -1.01 -13.26
C LEU A 377 12.40 -0.03 -13.59
N GLU A 378 12.88 0.75 -12.63
CA GLU A 378 13.99 1.70 -12.76
C GLU A 378 15.30 1.00 -13.14
N SER A 379 15.58 -0.14 -12.50
CA SER A 379 16.73 -1.00 -12.83
C SER A 379 16.66 -1.51 -14.27
N LEU A 380 15.53 -2.12 -14.65
CA LEU A 380 15.32 -2.65 -15.99
C LEU A 380 15.41 -1.55 -17.06
N ALA A 381 14.80 -0.38 -16.83
CA ALA A 381 14.88 0.77 -17.73
C ALA A 381 16.31 1.25 -17.92
N SER A 382 17.15 1.21 -16.90
CA SER A 382 18.57 1.55 -16.95
C SER A 382 19.44 0.43 -17.59
N GLY A 383 18.82 -0.67 -18.05
CA GLY A 383 19.50 -1.80 -18.65
C GLY A 383 20.24 -2.70 -17.64
N ARG A 384 19.89 -2.62 -16.35
CA ARG A 384 20.41 -3.51 -15.32
C ARG A 384 19.39 -4.61 -15.05
N PRO A 385 19.72 -5.89 -15.32
CA PRO A 385 18.86 -7.00 -15.00
C PRO A 385 18.71 -7.14 -13.47
N CYS A 386 17.70 -7.87 -13.00
CA CYS A 386 17.42 -8.00 -11.58
C CYS A 386 17.44 -9.45 -11.11
N VAL A 387 17.80 -9.65 -9.84
CA VAL A 387 17.47 -10.85 -9.05
C VAL A 387 16.43 -10.45 -8.04
N THR A 388 15.25 -11.10 -8.03
CA THR A 388 14.17 -10.72 -7.11
C THR A 388 13.58 -11.93 -6.41
N THR A 389 12.94 -11.68 -5.28
CA THR A 389 11.98 -12.63 -4.71
C THR A 389 10.68 -12.64 -5.53
N ASP A 390 9.98 -13.80 -5.53
CA ASP A 390 8.71 -14.01 -6.25
C ASP A 390 7.53 -13.43 -5.45
N VAL A 391 7.47 -12.11 -5.41
CA VAL A 391 6.43 -11.34 -4.70
C VAL A 391 5.79 -10.33 -5.64
N GLY A 392 4.50 -10.05 -5.43
CA GLY A 392 3.74 -9.14 -6.29
C GLY A 392 3.81 -9.53 -7.76
N CYS A 393 4.25 -8.59 -8.60
CA CYS A 393 4.45 -8.83 -10.04
C CYS A 393 5.92 -9.04 -10.43
N CYS A 394 6.85 -9.25 -9.50
CA CYS A 394 8.27 -9.39 -9.80
C CYS A 394 8.54 -10.43 -10.90
N ARG A 395 7.83 -11.56 -10.87
CA ARG A 395 7.95 -12.58 -11.92
C ARG A 395 7.52 -12.08 -13.29
N GLU A 396 6.38 -11.35 -13.36
CA GLU A 396 5.92 -10.76 -14.64
C GLU A 396 6.91 -9.71 -15.17
N LEU A 397 7.53 -8.93 -14.29
CA LEU A 397 8.55 -7.95 -14.68
C LEU A 397 9.81 -8.61 -15.26
N LEU A 398 10.22 -9.78 -14.75
CA LEU A 398 11.45 -10.44 -15.16
C LEU A 398 11.27 -11.47 -16.27
N GLU A 399 10.17 -12.21 -16.27
CA GLU A 399 9.91 -13.30 -17.21
C GLU A 399 8.96 -12.89 -18.35
N GLY A 400 8.20 -11.79 -18.16
CA GLY A 400 7.14 -11.32 -19.06
C GLY A 400 5.76 -11.79 -18.62
N GLY A 401 4.76 -10.94 -18.83
CA GLY A 401 3.34 -11.24 -18.64
C GLY A 401 2.70 -11.86 -19.89
N PRO A 402 1.38 -12.09 -19.88
CA PRO A 402 0.66 -12.59 -21.05
C PRO A 402 0.86 -11.71 -22.29
N GLY A 403 1.38 -12.29 -23.37
CA GLY A 403 1.67 -11.58 -24.62
C GLY A 403 3.03 -10.90 -24.69
N ASP A 404 3.88 -11.07 -23.69
CA ASP A 404 5.27 -10.62 -23.70
C ASP A 404 6.19 -11.80 -24.06
N ASP A 405 6.79 -11.72 -25.24
CA ASP A 405 7.70 -12.72 -25.83
C ASP A 405 9.18 -12.28 -25.84
N LEU A 406 9.51 -11.20 -25.12
CA LEU A 406 10.87 -10.61 -25.14
C LEU A 406 11.93 -11.52 -24.49
N GLY A 407 11.54 -12.36 -23.52
CA GLY A 407 12.45 -13.27 -22.82
C GLY A 407 12.78 -12.82 -21.39
N LEU A 408 13.86 -13.37 -20.81
CA LEU A 408 14.22 -13.14 -19.41
C LEU A 408 15.00 -11.85 -19.22
N ALA A 409 14.57 -11.03 -18.25
CA ALA A 409 15.24 -9.81 -17.81
C ALA A 409 15.94 -9.98 -16.43
N GLY A 410 15.93 -11.19 -15.88
CA GLY A 410 16.52 -11.49 -14.58
C GLY A 410 16.07 -12.83 -14.03
N TYR A 411 16.30 -13.04 -12.75
CA TYR A 411 15.93 -14.27 -12.04
C TYR A 411 15.00 -13.99 -10.88
N CYS A 412 13.96 -14.82 -10.73
CA CYS A 412 12.98 -14.75 -9.67
C CYS A 412 13.04 -16.00 -8.81
N VAL A 413 13.17 -15.86 -7.49
CA VAL A 413 13.29 -16.97 -6.53
C VAL A 413 12.26 -16.85 -5.40
N PRO A 414 11.87 -17.94 -4.72
CA PRO A 414 10.95 -17.83 -3.60
C PRO A 414 11.46 -16.87 -2.51
N PRO A 415 10.57 -16.14 -1.79
CA PRO A 415 10.96 -15.31 -0.65
C PRO A 415 11.71 -16.11 0.42
N THR A 416 12.63 -15.48 1.14
CA THR A 416 13.44 -16.06 2.21
C THR A 416 14.35 -17.23 1.80
N TYR A 417 14.43 -17.55 0.50
CA TYR A 417 15.25 -18.63 -0.01
C TYR A 417 16.69 -18.16 -0.29
N GLN A 418 17.48 -18.07 0.78
CA GLN A 418 18.86 -17.58 0.78
C GLN A 418 19.75 -18.23 -0.27
N LYS A 419 19.76 -19.58 -0.34
CA LYS A 419 20.59 -20.32 -1.30
C LYS A 419 20.19 -20.01 -2.75
N GLY A 420 18.90 -19.97 -3.05
CA GLY A 420 18.41 -19.63 -4.40
C GLY A 420 18.81 -18.23 -4.82
N LEU A 421 18.80 -17.26 -3.91
CA LEU A 421 19.31 -15.90 -4.16
C LEU A 421 20.80 -15.89 -4.43
N ALA A 422 21.61 -16.62 -3.66
CA ALA A 422 23.05 -16.76 -3.86
C ALA A 422 23.36 -17.39 -5.22
N ASP A 423 22.67 -18.49 -5.58
CA ASP A 423 22.84 -19.18 -6.85
C ASP A 423 22.44 -18.27 -8.05
N ALA A 424 21.33 -17.52 -7.94
CA ALA A 424 20.91 -16.58 -8.98
C ALA A 424 21.89 -15.40 -9.15
N MET A 425 22.40 -14.84 -8.05
CA MET A 425 23.44 -13.82 -8.10
C MET A 425 24.73 -14.36 -8.72
N GLU A 426 25.13 -15.59 -8.40
CA GLU A 426 26.31 -16.22 -9.00
C GLU A 426 26.17 -16.38 -10.51
N LEU A 427 25.01 -16.82 -11.01
CA LEU A 427 24.74 -16.88 -12.46
C LEU A 427 24.87 -15.51 -13.12
N MET A 428 24.34 -14.45 -12.48
CA MET A 428 24.52 -13.07 -12.94
C MET A 428 26.00 -12.65 -12.96
N CYS A 429 26.76 -12.96 -11.91
CA CYS A 429 28.17 -12.57 -11.83
C CYS A 429 29.05 -13.25 -12.89
N ARG A 430 28.80 -14.52 -13.19
CA ARG A 430 29.64 -15.32 -14.08
C ARG A 430 29.49 -14.99 -15.58
N SER A 431 28.36 -14.35 -15.97
CA SER A 431 28.10 -14.08 -17.41
C SER A 431 27.84 -12.60 -17.68
N GLN A 432 28.84 -11.86 -18.10
CA GLN A 432 28.66 -10.47 -18.55
C GLN A 432 27.74 -10.39 -19.78
N GLU A 433 27.91 -11.27 -20.74
CA GLU A 433 27.05 -11.33 -21.92
C GLU A 433 25.61 -11.61 -21.55
N GLY A 434 25.37 -12.54 -20.59
CA GLY A 434 24.05 -12.85 -20.06
C GLY A 434 23.40 -11.61 -19.39
N ARG A 435 24.16 -10.87 -18.56
CA ARG A 435 23.68 -9.63 -17.94
C ARG A 435 23.28 -8.58 -18.98
N LEU A 436 24.13 -8.36 -19.99
CA LEU A 436 23.85 -7.38 -21.04
C LEU A 436 22.61 -7.75 -21.86
N LYS A 437 22.44 -9.04 -22.19
CA LYS A 437 21.26 -9.54 -22.90
C LYS A 437 20.00 -9.37 -22.07
N MET A 438 20.01 -9.79 -20.80
CA MET A 438 18.86 -9.64 -19.90
C MET A 438 18.54 -8.16 -19.65
N GLY A 439 19.56 -7.31 -19.50
CA GLY A 439 19.39 -5.86 -19.34
C GLY A 439 18.72 -5.22 -20.56
N ALA A 440 19.11 -5.62 -21.79
CA ALA A 440 18.49 -5.15 -23.02
C ALA A 440 17.01 -5.58 -23.11
N ILE A 441 16.71 -6.83 -22.74
CA ILE A 441 15.32 -7.34 -22.67
C ILE A 441 14.51 -6.56 -21.65
N GLY A 442 15.03 -6.35 -20.44
CA GLY A 442 14.36 -5.58 -19.39
C GLY A 442 14.06 -4.15 -19.84
N ARG A 443 15.03 -3.48 -20.47
CA ARG A 443 14.86 -2.13 -21.01
C ARG A 443 13.76 -2.07 -22.07
N ALA A 444 13.75 -3.01 -23.02
CA ALA A 444 12.73 -3.09 -24.06
C ALA A 444 11.34 -3.38 -23.48
N ARG A 445 11.27 -4.21 -22.42
CA ARG A 445 10.02 -4.49 -21.69
C ARG A 445 9.45 -3.24 -21.04
N VAL A 446 10.28 -2.47 -20.31
CA VAL A 446 9.83 -1.22 -19.67
C VAL A 446 9.41 -0.19 -20.72
N GLU A 447 10.18 -0.03 -21.78
CA GLU A 447 9.85 0.85 -22.90
C GLU A 447 8.49 0.50 -23.52
N ARG A 448 8.18 -0.77 -23.67
CA ARG A 448 6.95 -1.22 -24.32
C ARG A 448 5.73 -1.16 -23.40
N TYR A 449 5.87 -1.50 -22.11
CA TYR A 449 4.73 -1.77 -21.24
C TYR A 449 4.61 -0.84 -20.03
N TYR A 450 5.70 -0.27 -19.49
CA TYR A 450 5.74 0.38 -18.20
C TYR A 450 6.18 1.85 -18.26
N GLN A 451 5.78 2.55 -19.33
CA GLN A 451 6.01 3.99 -19.42
C GLN A 451 4.95 4.77 -18.66
N TYR A 452 5.36 5.89 -18.10
CA TYR A 452 4.52 6.78 -17.31
C TYR A 452 3.27 7.26 -18.06
N ASP A 453 3.44 7.65 -19.35
CA ASP A 453 2.32 8.10 -20.21
C ASP A 453 1.26 7.02 -20.42
N ARG A 454 1.65 5.74 -20.45
CA ARG A 454 0.73 4.62 -20.58
C ARG A 454 -0.13 4.46 -19.32
N MET A 455 0.49 4.57 -18.15
CA MET A 455 -0.21 4.57 -16.86
C MET A 455 -1.22 5.71 -16.79
N LEU A 456 -0.79 6.95 -17.09
CA LEU A 456 -1.67 8.11 -17.08
C LEU A 456 -2.87 7.97 -18.01
N LYS A 457 -2.66 7.47 -19.25
CA LYS A 457 -3.75 7.19 -20.19
C LYS A 457 -4.75 6.18 -19.63
N GLY A 458 -4.28 5.17 -18.90
CA GLY A 458 -5.17 4.21 -18.22
C GLY A 458 -6.08 4.90 -17.20
N TYR A 459 -5.54 5.77 -16.36
CA TYR A 459 -6.34 6.51 -15.38
C TYR A 459 -7.25 7.56 -16.01
N LEU A 460 -6.79 8.28 -17.03
CA LEU A 460 -7.64 9.23 -17.77
C LEU A 460 -8.85 8.53 -18.38
N ALA A 461 -8.65 7.35 -19.00
CA ALA A 461 -9.76 6.56 -19.55
C ALA A 461 -10.76 6.12 -18.45
N MET A 462 -10.29 5.81 -17.22
CA MET A 462 -11.18 5.51 -16.10
C MET A 462 -12.03 6.73 -15.71
N TYR A 463 -11.45 7.92 -15.70
CA TYR A 463 -12.21 9.15 -15.41
C TYR A 463 -13.20 9.49 -16.51
N GLU A 464 -12.82 9.34 -17.78
CA GLU A 464 -13.70 9.56 -18.94
C GLU A 464 -14.89 8.58 -18.93
N GLU A 465 -14.70 7.31 -18.50
CA GLU A 465 -15.75 6.29 -18.43
C GLU A 465 -16.83 6.65 -17.37
N VAL A 466 -16.47 7.37 -16.32
CA VAL A 466 -17.40 7.74 -15.24
C VAL A 466 -17.85 9.22 -15.30
N GLU A 467 -17.34 10.00 -16.23
CA GLU A 467 -17.81 11.35 -16.51
C GLU A 467 -19.14 11.27 -17.24
N VAL A 468 -20.24 11.55 -16.53
CA VAL A 468 -21.61 11.54 -17.09
C VAL A 468 -22.19 12.96 -17.10
#